data_e7d184656579e45674ce7c9994f05378
#
_entry.id   e7d184656579e45674ce7c9994f05378
#
_cell.length_a   1.000
_cell.length_b   1.000
_cell.length_c   1.000
_cell.angle_alpha   90.00
_cell.angle_beta   90.00
_cell.angle_gamma   90.00
#
_symmetry.space_group_name_H-M   'P 1'
#
loop_
_entity.id
_entity.type
_entity.pdbx_description
1 polymer ?
#
loop_
_entity_poly.entity_id
_entity_poly.type
_entity_poly.pdbx_seq_one_letter_code
_entity_poly.pdbx_strand_id
1 'polypeptide(L)'
;VKILSAEYVDYENISIAPSKGNLMRNVDPAKVPYTYGEWYSNDAFYPSQAANVNEPYILRDFRGQTVNFYPFQYNPVSKVLRVYSEITVQISSTNSKGINERVDTRVNKKVYQEFDEMYSRHFINYERTAKYDIVPEQGLMLVVSDPSYMDAIQPLVDWKNQKGQPTVLISYADAGGSSANLKTYVTNQYNSEDGLMFLLIIGDGQHIPPLYKSGDSDAAYGHIVGTDSYAEVIVGR
;
A
#
# COMPACT_ATOMS: atom_id res chain seq x y z
N VAL A 1 20.79 -1.13 2.07
CA VAL A 1 21.11 0.30 2.04
C VAL A 1 22.54 0.51 2.54
N LYS A 2 23.30 1.40 1.91
CA LYS A 2 24.64 1.81 2.32
C LYS A 2 24.68 3.33 2.41
N ILE A 3 25.13 3.86 3.54
CA ILE A 3 25.39 5.30 3.68
C ILE A 3 26.69 5.60 2.95
N LEU A 4 26.68 6.54 2.00
CA LEU A 4 27.85 6.99 1.24
C LEU A 4 28.53 8.18 1.91
N SER A 5 27.73 9.14 2.37
CA SER A 5 28.18 10.32 3.11
C SER A 5 27.09 10.80 4.05
N ALA A 6 27.50 11.50 5.11
CA ALA A 6 26.58 12.16 6.02
C ALA A 6 27.27 13.37 6.66
N GLU A 7 26.59 14.51 6.69
CA GLU A 7 27.02 15.71 7.39
C GLU A 7 26.11 15.94 8.59
N TYR A 8 26.69 16.25 9.74
CA TYR A 8 25.94 16.46 10.97
C TYR A 8 26.62 17.44 11.91
N VAL A 9 25.85 17.93 12.87
CA VAL A 9 26.31 18.72 14.02
C VAL A 9 25.85 18.04 15.31
N ASP A 10 26.75 17.93 16.26
CA ASP A 10 26.46 17.42 17.60
C ASP A 10 26.19 18.58 18.56
N TYR A 11 25.04 18.53 19.23
CA TYR A 11 24.63 19.47 20.27
C TYR A 11 24.77 18.79 21.64
N GLU A 12 25.62 19.33 22.49
CA GLU A 12 25.89 18.81 23.82
C GLU A 12 24.89 19.32 24.88
N ASN A 13 24.83 18.62 26.01
CA ASN A 13 23.98 18.97 27.16
C ASN A 13 22.48 19.03 26.84
N ILE A 14 22.04 18.29 25.86
CA ILE A 14 20.61 18.18 25.51
C ILE A 14 19.96 17.08 26.36
N SER A 15 18.83 17.40 26.97
CA SER A 15 18.01 16.42 27.70
C SER A 15 16.68 16.26 26.97
N ILE A 16 16.45 15.07 26.42
CA ILE A 16 15.21 14.72 25.72
C ILE A 16 14.40 13.79 26.62
N ALA A 17 13.17 14.19 26.95
CA ALA A 17 12.23 13.32 27.66
C ALA A 17 11.58 12.31 26.72
N PRO A 18 11.25 11.10 27.19
CA PRO A 18 10.49 10.13 26.40
C PRO A 18 9.07 10.61 26.13
N SER A 19 8.43 10.02 25.15
CA SER A 19 6.98 10.18 24.95
C SER A 19 6.22 9.60 26.15
N LYS A 20 5.14 10.25 26.55
CA LYS A 20 4.20 9.71 27.55
C LYS A 20 3.22 8.68 26.96
N GLY A 21 3.40 8.31 25.69
CA GLY A 21 2.53 7.39 25.00
C GLY A 21 1.19 7.99 24.57
N ASN A 22 0.26 7.14 24.24
CA ASN A 22 -1.10 7.53 23.86
C ASN A 22 -1.94 7.73 25.12
N LEU A 23 -2.30 8.97 25.40
CA LEU A 23 -3.17 9.31 26.53
C LEU A 23 -4.60 9.48 26.04
N MET A 24 -5.57 9.06 26.88
CA MET A 24 -6.98 9.33 26.62
C MET A 24 -7.25 10.84 26.77
N ARG A 25 -8.26 11.35 26.06
CA ARG A 25 -8.60 12.78 26.02
C ARG A 25 -8.95 13.41 27.39
N ASN A 26 -9.37 12.59 28.36
CA ASN A 26 -9.72 12.98 29.71
C ASN A 26 -8.54 12.91 30.69
N VAL A 27 -7.34 12.55 30.24
CA VAL A 27 -6.13 12.47 31.07
C VAL A 27 -5.31 13.75 30.87
N ASP A 28 -5.04 14.45 31.96
CA ASP A 28 -4.14 15.61 31.94
C ASP A 28 -2.69 15.15 31.76
N PRO A 29 -2.04 15.50 30.62
CA PRO A 29 -0.66 15.08 30.34
C PRO A 29 0.35 15.58 31.40
N ALA A 30 0.06 16.69 32.10
CA ALA A 30 0.95 17.23 33.10
C ALA A 30 1.03 16.33 34.35
N LYS A 31 -0.01 15.53 34.60
CA LYS A 31 -0.09 14.62 35.74
C LYS A 31 0.50 13.24 35.48
N VAL A 32 0.82 12.93 34.20
CA VAL A 32 1.42 11.65 33.84
C VAL A 32 2.95 11.78 33.92
N PRO A 33 3.62 10.96 34.75
CA PRO A 33 5.08 11.00 34.84
C PRO A 33 5.73 10.47 33.55
N TYR A 34 6.96 10.90 33.28
CA TYR A 34 7.79 10.29 32.26
C TYR A 34 8.30 8.93 32.70
N THR A 35 8.24 7.95 31.80
CA THR A 35 8.82 6.62 32.04
C THR A 35 10.05 6.46 31.13
N TYR A 36 11.22 6.44 31.75
CA TYR A 36 12.48 6.25 31.05
C TYR A 36 12.73 4.75 30.89
N GLY A 37 12.73 4.27 29.63
CA GLY A 37 13.04 2.88 29.30
C GLY A 37 14.53 2.59 29.30
N GLU A 38 14.90 1.33 29.06
CA GLU A 38 16.28 0.83 29.06
C GLU A 38 17.23 1.62 28.16
N TRP A 39 16.74 2.18 27.06
CA TRP A 39 17.53 2.99 26.12
C TRP A 39 18.15 4.21 26.77
N TYR A 40 17.52 4.78 27.81
CA TYR A 40 18.04 5.95 28.50
C TYR A 40 19.27 5.66 29.39
N SER A 41 19.56 4.38 29.62
CA SER A 41 20.75 3.91 30.33
C SER A 41 21.84 3.41 29.38
N ASN A 42 21.61 3.43 28.08
CA ASN A 42 22.55 2.94 27.10
C ASN A 42 23.40 4.08 26.52
N ASP A 43 24.72 3.96 26.59
CA ASP A 43 25.66 4.91 26.01
C ASP A 43 25.84 4.66 24.51
N ALA A 44 24.77 4.90 23.76
CA ALA A 44 24.74 4.75 22.32
C ALA A 44 23.72 5.70 21.69
N PHE A 45 23.96 6.05 20.43
CA PHE A 45 22.98 6.83 19.66
C PHE A 45 21.77 6.00 19.27
N TYR A 46 20.58 6.58 19.44
CA TYR A 46 19.32 6.02 18.97
C TYR A 46 18.60 7.01 18.04
N PRO A 47 18.06 6.55 16.88
CA PRO A 47 18.29 5.23 16.26
C PRO A 47 19.76 4.96 15.97
N SER A 48 20.19 3.69 15.94
CA SER A 48 21.60 3.32 15.73
C SER A 48 22.13 3.60 14.33
N GLN A 49 21.23 3.72 13.34
CA GLN A 49 21.56 4.00 11.95
C GLN A 49 20.83 5.25 11.48
N ALA A 50 21.50 6.09 10.69
CA ALA A 50 20.90 7.30 10.12
C ALA A 50 19.94 7.01 8.96
N ALA A 51 19.99 5.80 8.38
CA ALA A 51 19.04 5.33 7.39
C ALA A 51 18.88 3.83 7.42
N ASN A 52 17.65 3.34 7.15
CA ASN A 52 17.37 1.92 6.94
C ASN A 52 16.29 1.74 5.87
N VAL A 53 16.00 0.48 5.53
CA VAL A 53 14.92 0.10 4.62
C VAL A 53 13.92 -0.78 5.34
N ASN A 54 12.64 -0.64 5.01
CA ASN A 54 11.58 -1.55 5.44
C ASN A 54 11.58 -2.82 4.57
N GLU A 55 10.70 -3.76 4.87
CA GLU A 55 10.40 -4.84 3.94
C GLU A 55 9.83 -4.27 2.64
N PRO A 56 10.22 -4.82 1.47
CA PRO A 56 9.64 -4.43 0.20
C PRO A 56 8.15 -4.74 0.18
N TYR A 57 7.39 -3.89 -0.51
CA TYR A 57 5.95 -4.06 -0.72
C TYR A 57 5.63 -4.12 -2.22
N ILE A 58 4.43 -4.58 -2.54
CA ILE A 58 3.91 -4.57 -3.91
C ILE A 58 2.80 -3.51 -3.98
N LEU A 59 2.91 -2.62 -4.95
CA LEU A 59 1.85 -1.71 -5.36
C LEU A 59 1.47 -2.07 -6.79
N ARG A 60 0.55 -2.98 -6.93
CA ARG A 60 0.02 -3.57 -8.14
C ARG A 60 1.10 -3.93 -9.19
N ASP A 61 1.60 -2.96 -9.97
CA ASP A 61 2.52 -3.19 -11.09
C ASP A 61 3.99 -3.12 -10.69
N PHE A 62 4.30 -2.56 -9.53
CA PHE A 62 5.67 -2.33 -9.07
C PHE A 62 5.93 -2.88 -7.67
N ARG A 63 7.14 -3.36 -7.49
CA ARG A 63 7.70 -3.64 -6.17
C ARG A 63 8.40 -2.40 -5.65
N GLY A 64 7.94 -1.89 -4.52
CA GLY A 64 8.46 -0.71 -3.86
C GLY A 64 9.37 -1.02 -2.69
N GLN A 65 10.21 -0.06 -2.35
CA GLN A 65 11.10 -0.11 -1.20
C GLN A 65 11.05 1.21 -0.44
N THR A 66 10.56 1.19 0.80
CA THR A 66 10.63 2.38 1.65
C THR A 66 12.02 2.52 2.25
N VAL A 67 12.55 3.72 2.14
CA VAL A 67 13.80 4.12 2.79
C VAL A 67 13.46 5.11 3.89
N ASN A 68 13.84 4.79 5.11
CA ASN A 68 13.66 5.66 6.26
C ASN A 68 14.97 6.40 6.53
N PHE A 69 14.88 7.71 6.70
CA PHE A 69 15.98 8.56 7.15
C PHE A 69 15.68 9.03 8.57
N TYR A 70 16.70 8.98 9.41
CA TYR A 70 16.66 9.45 10.80
C TYR A 70 17.57 10.67 10.94
N PRO A 71 17.04 11.87 10.68
CA PRO A 71 17.85 13.10 10.71
C PRO A 71 18.30 13.48 12.12
N PHE A 72 17.75 12.81 13.15
CA PHE A 72 18.12 13.02 14.54
C PHE A 72 18.51 11.70 15.19
N GLN A 73 19.65 11.71 15.88
CA GLN A 73 20.08 10.64 16.76
C GLN A 73 20.41 11.21 18.12
N TYR A 74 20.02 10.53 19.19
CA TYR A 74 20.24 11.00 20.54
C TYR A 74 20.95 9.95 21.38
N ASN A 75 22.01 10.37 22.10
CA ASN A 75 22.66 9.56 23.12
C ASN A 75 22.26 10.10 24.49
N PRO A 76 21.48 9.37 25.28
CA PRO A 76 20.94 9.85 26.55
C PRO A 76 21.98 9.92 27.69
N VAL A 77 23.05 9.10 27.63
CA VAL A 77 24.10 9.07 28.64
C VAL A 77 25.05 10.25 28.50
N SER A 78 25.56 10.46 27.27
CA SER A 78 26.40 11.62 26.97
C SER A 78 25.59 12.91 26.79
N LYS A 79 24.26 12.82 26.69
CA LYS A 79 23.33 13.95 26.44
C LYS A 79 23.66 14.71 25.15
N VAL A 80 24.01 13.97 24.13
CA VAL A 80 24.35 14.52 22.82
C VAL A 80 23.20 14.26 21.84
N LEU A 81 22.70 15.33 21.22
CA LEU A 81 21.78 15.27 20.11
C LEU A 81 22.55 15.50 18.80
N ARG A 82 22.62 14.50 17.95
CA ARG A 82 23.17 14.58 16.61
C ARG A 82 22.08 14.97 15.63
N VAL A 83 22.33 16.02 14.85
CA VAL A 83 21.43 16.53 13.81
C VAL A 83 22.12 16.45 12.47
N TYR A 84 21.58 15.63 11.57
CA TYR A 84 22.09 15.51 10.21
C TYR A 84 21.51 16.61 9.32
N SER A 85 22.40 17.32 8.61
CA SER A 85 22.05 18.27 7.55
C SER A 85 21.97 17.59 6.19
N GLU A 86 22.76 16.53 5.98
CA GLU A 86 22.77 15.74 4.76
C GLU A 86 23.00 14.26 5.06
N ILE A 87 22.28 13.39 4.37
CA ILE A 87 22.48 11.94 4.37
C ILE A 87 22.34 11.43 2.94
N THR A 88 23.44 10.94 2.37
CA THR A 88 23.43 10.31 1.04
C THR A 88 23.50 8.80 1.18
N VAL A 89 22.54 8.11 0.58
CA VAL A 89 22.46 6.65 0.63
C VAL A 89 22.48 6.04 -0.76
N GLN A 90 23.02 4.85 -0.86
CA GLN A 90 22.94 3.99 -2.03
C GLN A 90 22.01 2.80 -1.72
N ILE A 91 21.05 2.60 -2.61
CA ILE A 91 20.18 1.41 -2.62
C ILE A 91 20.61 0.52 -3.78
N SER A 92 20.86 -0.74 -3.52
CA SER A 92 21.25 -1.71 -4.54
C SER A 92 20.50 -3.03 -4.34
N SER A 93 20.20 -3.72 -5.43
CA SER A 93 19.65 -5.07 -5.37
C SER A 93 20.72 -6.07 -4.88
N THR A 94 20.29 -7.14 -4.25
CA THR A 94 21.19 -8.16 -3.67
C THR A 94 21.37 -9.39 -4.55
N ASN A 95 20.74 -9.49 -5.71
CA ASN A 95 20.76 -10.65 -6.61
C ASN A 95 20.37 -12.00 -5.94
N SER A 96 19.77 -11.95 -4.76
CA SER A 96 19.23 -13.09 -4.04
C SER A 96 17.70 -13.04 -4.08
N LYS A 97 17.07 -14.22 -3.92
CA LYS A 97 15.62 -14.30 -3.79
C LYS A 97 15.17 -13.42 -2.61
N GLY A 98 14.26 -12.52 -2.90
CA GLY A 98 13.77 -11.52 -1.94
C GLY A 98 12.39 -11.83 -1.40
N ILE A 99 11.98 -11.06 -0.39
CA ILE A 99 10.60 -11.05 0.09
C ILE A 99 9.73 -10.29 -0.92
N ASN A 100 8.48 -10.67 -1.09
CA ASN A 100 7.51 -10.00 -1.95
C ASN A 100 8.04 -9.79 -3.38
N GLU A 101 8.57 -10.86 -3.98
CA GLU A 101 8.91 -10.85 -5.40
C GLU A 101 7.64 -10.75 -6.24
N ARG A 102 7.59 -9.74 -7.09
CA ARG A 102 6.43 -9.53 -7.93
C ARG A 102 6.44 -10.46 -9.13
N VAL A 103 5.39 -11.25 -9.27
CA VAL A 103 5.08 -12.05 -10.46
C VAL A 103 3.98 -11.34 -11.23
N ASP A 104 4.12 -11.18 -12.53
CA ASP A 104 3.11 -10.61 -13.41
C ASP A 104 2.49 -11.69 -14.28
N THR A 105 1.26 -12.08 -13.97
CA THR A 105 0.51 -13.12 -14.68
C THR A 105 -0.39 -12.55 -15.77
N ARG A 106 -0.52 -11.23 -15.87
CA ARG A 106 -1.42 -10.59 -16.82
C ARG A 106 -0.95 -10.73 -18.26
N VAL A 107 -1.90 -10.92 -19.16
CA VAL A 107 -1.71 -10.75 -20.61
C VAL A 107 -1.58 -9.27 -20.94
N ASN A 108 -2.46 -8.44 -20.39
CA ASN A 108 -2.43 -7.00 -20.55
C ASN A 108 -1.28 -6.36 -19.75
N LYS A 109 -0.30 -5.79 -20.45
CA LYS A 109 0.88 -5.11 -19.86
C LYS A 109 0.72 -3.58 -19.78
N LYS A 110 -0.50 -3.06 -19.88
CA LYS A 110 -0.76 -1.63 -19.83
C LYS A 110 -0.81 -1.10 -18.39
N VAL A 111 -0.37 0.14 -18.23
CA VAL A 111 -0.61 0.95 -17.03
C VAL A 111 -1.60 2.04 -17.41
N TYR A 112 -2.74 2.03 -16.78
CA TYR A 112 -3.82 2.99 -17.01
C TYR A 112 -3.56 4.30 -16.25
N GLN A 113 -4.19 5.38 -16.72
CA GLN A 113 -3.92 6.74 -16.26
C GLN A 113 -3.94 6.88 -14.72
N GLU A 114 -4.92 6.31 -14.04
CA GLU A 114 -5.05 6.44 -12.58
C GLU A 114 -3.84 5.88 -11.83
N PHE A 115 -3.30 4.77 -12.34
CA PHE A 115 -2.13 4.15 -11.74
C PHE A 115 -0.82 4.84 -12.15
N ASP A 116 -0.71 5.34 -13.38
CA ASP A 116 0.43 6.16 -13.80
C ASP A 116 0.56 7.41 -12.90
N GLU A 117 -0.54 8.11 -12.67
CA GLU A 117 -0.56 9.27 -11.76
C GLU A 117 -0.22 8.89 -10.31
N MET A 118 -0.70 7.75 -9.83
CA MET A 118 -0.38 7.24 -8.51
C MET A 118 1.11 6.92 -8.38
N TYR A 119 1.67 6.17 -9.34
CA TYR A 119 3.08 5.77 -9.30
C TYR A 119 4.02 6.96 -9.40
N SER A 120 3.71 7.95 -10.23
CA SER A 120 4.51 9.17 -10.37
C SER A 120 4.59 10.00 -9.09
N ARG A 121 3.59 9.91 -8.22
CA ARG A 121 3.57 10.57 -6.90
C ARG A 121 4.17 9.72 -5.79
N HIS A 122 4.16 8.39 -5.97
CA HIS A 122 4.54 7.43 -4.94
C HIS A 122 6.01 7.01 -5.00
N PHE A 123 6.55 6.82 -6.21
CA PHE A 123 7.93 6.37 -6.41
C PHE A 123 8.79 7.51 -6.92
N ILE A 124 9.88 7.84 -6.20
CA ILE A 124 10.81 8.92 -6.57
C ILE A 124 11.58 8.63 -7.86
N ASN A 125 11.71 7.36 -8.23
CA ASN A 125 12.40 6.89 -9.44
C ASN A 125 11.46 6.24 -10.46
N TYR A 126 10.19 6.64 -10.48
CA TYR A 126 9.24 6.14 -11.47
C TYR A 126 9.56 6.69 -12.86
N GLU A 127 9.89 5.78 -13.76
CA GLU A 127 10.11 6.09 -15.18
C GLU A 127 8.93 5.57 -15.99
N ARG A 128 8.15 6.49 -16.60
CA ARG A 128 6.90 6.20 -17.29
C ARG A 128 7.00 5.18 -18.40
N THR A 129 8.14 5.05 -19.05
CA THR A 129 8.30 4.22 -20.27
C THR A 129 9.15 2.96 -20.07
N ALA A 130 9.64 2.69 -18.86
CA ALA A 130 10.69 1.70 -18.66
C ALA A 130 10.19 0.23 -18.67
N LYS A 131 8.91 -0.03 -18.38
CA LYS A 131 8.43 -1.40 -18.16
C LYS A 131 7.08 -1.73 -18.80
N TYR A 132 6.19 -0.75 -18.90
CA TYR A 132 4.81 -0.95 -19.37
C TYR A 132 4.39 0.11 -20.37
N ASP A 133 3.44 -0.25 -21.23
CA ASP A 133 2.77 0.71 -22.10
C ASP A 133 1.79 1.54 -21.25
N ILE A 134 2.04 2.85 -21.17
CA ILE A 134 1.15 3.78 -20.48
C ILE A 134 0.10 4.25 -21.47
N VAL A 135 -1.15 4.10 -21.08
CA VAL A 135 -2.30 4.48 -21.87
C VAL A 135 -3.14 5.54 -21.18
N PRO A 136 -3.70 6.50 -21.91
CA PRO A 136 -4.52 7.57 -21.32
C PRO A 136 -5.93 7.09 -20.94
N GLU A 137 -6.31 5.88 -21.36
CA GLU A 137 -7.60 5.31 -21.02
C GLU A 137 -7.67 4.92 -19.54
N GLN A 138 -8.87 4.90 -19.03
CA GLN A 138 -9.19 4.36 -17.72
C GLN A 138 -9.33 2.84 -17.78
N GLY A 139 -8.90 2.13 -16.74
CA GLY A 139 -9.02 0.68 -16.68
C GLY A 139 -10.45 0.21 -16.41
N LEU A 140 -10.74 -1.05 -16.74
CA LEU A 140 -12.06 -1.66 -16.60
C LEU A 140 -12.51 -1.67 -15.13
N MET A 141 -13.77 -1.28 -14.90
CA MET A 141 -14.51 -1.47 -13.66
C MET A 141 -15.54 -2.60 -13.87
N LEU A 142 -15.46 -3.63 -13.04
CA LEU A 142 -16.49 -4.66 -12.95
C LEU A 142 -17.43 -4.31 -11.80
N VAL A 143 -18.72 -4.23 -12.08
CA VAL A 143 -19.79 -4.10 -11.08
C VAL A 143 -20.52 -5.43 -10.98
N VAL A 144 -20.47 -6.06 -9.81
CA VAL A 144 -21.18 -7.31 -9.52
C VAL A 144 -22.31 -6.99 -8.57
N SER A 145 -23.55 -7.22 -9.00
CA SER A 145 -24.73 -6.87 -8.24
C SER A 145 -25.57 -8.09 -7.88
N ASP A 146 -26.19 -8.07 -6.70
CA ASP A 146 -27.34 -8.91 -6.46
C ASP A 146 -28.43 -8.58 -7.49
N PRO A 147 -29.17 -9.57 -8.02
CA PRO A 147 -30.20 -9.34 -9.03
C PRO A 147 -31.23 -8.28 -8.65
N SER A 148 -31.55 -8.12 -7.35
CA SER A 148 -32.53 -7.15 -6.88
C SER A 148 -32.11 -5.69 -7.01
N TYR A 149 -30.80 -5.42 -7.19
CA TYR A 149 -30.25 -4.06 -7.30
C TYR A 149 -29.79 -3.70 -8.71
N MET A 150 -29.90 -4.60 -9.69
CA MET A 150 -29.39 -4.40 -11.06
C MET A 150 -29.94 -3.12 -11.70
N ASP A 151 -31.27 -2.91 -11.65
CA ASP A 151 -31.90 -1.72 -12.23
C ASP A 151 -31.47 -0.44 -11.48
N ALA A 152 -31.32 -0.52 -10.17
CA ALA A 152 -30.95 0.63 -9.35
C ALA A 152 -29.52 1.10 -9.60
N ILE A 153 -28.60 0.19 -9.94
CA ILE A 153 -27.19 0.51 -10.18
C ILE A 153 -26.90 0.88 -11.64
N GLN A 154 -27.78 0.54 -12.59
CA GLN A 154 -27.59 0.79 -14.01
C GLN A 154 -27.26 2.26 -14.33
N PRO A 155 -27.89 3.29 -13.73
CA PRO A 155 -27.55 4.68 -13.99
C PRO A 155 -26.10 5.05 -13.62
N LEU A 156 -25.51 4.41 -12.58
CA LEU A 156 -24.09 4.59 -12.24
C LEU A 156 -23.18 4.00 -13.33
N VAL A 157 -23.51 2.82 -13.83
CA VAL A 157 -22.77 2.13 -14.89
C VAL A 157 -22.78 2.97 -16.18
N ASP A 158 -23.95 3.48 -16.56
CA ASP A 158 -24.11 4.34 -17.75
C ASP A 158 -23.31 5.63 -17.61
N TRP A 159 -23.38 6.27 -16.43
CA TRP A 159 -22.61 7.48 -16.15
C TRP A 159 -21.09 7.22 -16.18
N LYS A 160 -20.62 6.11 -15.64
CA LYS A 160 -19.22 5.73 -15.68
C LYS A 160 -18.72 5.55 -17.11
N ASN A 161 -19.48 4.81 -17.92
CA ASN A 161 -19.18 4.63 -19.35
C ASN A 161 -19.20 5.95 -20.11
N GLN A 162 -20.17 6.84 -19.84
CA GLN A 162 -20.24 8.17 -20.43
C GLN A 162 -19.01 9.03 -20.09
N LYS A 163 -18.43 8.84 -18.91
CA LYS A 163 -17.20 9.54 -18.48
C LYS A 163 -15.92 8.93 -19.06
N GLY A 164 -15.99 7.87 -19.82
CA GLY A 164 -14.83 7.17 -20.37
C GLY A 164 -14.21 6.12 -19.42
N GLN A 165 -14.89 5.77 -18.32
CA GLN A 165 -14.52 4.64 -17.45
C GLN A 165 -15.21 3.37 -17.96
N PRO A 166 -14.55 2.46 -18.67
CA PRO A 166 -15.14 1.20 -19.09
C PRO A 166 -15.72 0.47 -17.91
N THR A 167 -17.04 0.24 -17.90
CA THR A 167 -17.74 -0.35 -16.76
C THR A 167 -18.71 -1.42 -17.26
N VAL A 168 -18.59 -2.62 -16.72
CA VAL A 168 -19.43 -3.77 -17.02
C VAL A 168 -20.22 -4.15 -15.79
N LEU A 169 -21.54 -4.29 -15.95
CA LEU A 169 -22.45 -4.77 -14.91
C LEU A 169 -22.83 -6.22 -15.19
N ILE A 170 -22.66 -7.06 -14.17
CA ILE A 170 -23.13 -8.46 -14.20
C ILE A 170 -23.88 -8.78 -12.91
N SER A 171 -24.76 -9.78 -12.97
CA SER A 171 -25.36 -10.32 -11.76
C SER A 171 -24.39 -11.23 -11.00
N TYR A 172 -24.58 -11.36 -9.70
CA TYR A 172 -23.84 -12.33 -8.89
C TYR A 172 -24.06 -13.78 -9.37
N ALA A 173 -25.24 -14.08 -9.88
CA ALA A 173 -25.53 -15.37 -10.48
C ALA A 173 -24.68 -15.65 -11.73
N ASP A 174 -24.51 -14.66 -12.61
CA ASP A 174 -23.67 -14.77 -13.82
C ASP A 174 -22.18 -14.86 -13.46
N ALA A 175 -21.76 -14.29 -12.32
CA ALA A 175 -20.43 -14.51 -11.76
C ALA A 175 -20.25 -15.88 -11.08
N GLY A 176 -21.28 -16.75 -11.17
CA GLY A 176 -21.27 -18.13 -10.68
C GLY A 176 -21.90 -18.35 -9.31
N GLY A 177 -22.54 -17.34 -8.70
CA GLY A 177 -23.42 -17.42 -7.54
C GLY A 177 -22.78 -17.94 -6.24
N SER A 178 -21.47 -17.90 -6.13
CA SER A 178 -20.73 -18.21 -4.89
C SER A 178 -19.46 -17.35 -4.78
N SER A 179 -18.98 -17.14 -3.55
CA SER A 179 -17.76 -16.37 -3.30
C SER A 179 -16.55 -16.96 -4.04
N ALA A 180 -16.44 -18.28 -4.06
CA ALA A 180 -15.33 -18.96 -4.76
C ALA A 180 -15.40 -18.75 -6.28
N ASN A 181 -16.60 -18.84 -6.87
CA ASN A 181 -16.78 -18.61 -8.30
C ASN A 181 -16.59 -17.14 -8.67
N LEU A 182 -17.10 -16.21 -7.86
CA LEU A 182 -16.84 -14.78 -8.04
C LEU A 182 -15.33 -14.49 -7.99
N LYS A 183 -14.61 -15.09 -7.03
CA LYS A 183 -13.14 -14.97 -6.98
C LYS A 183 -12.48 -15.47 -8.26
N THR A 184 -12.92 -16.61 -8.75
CA THR A 184 -12.43 -17.18 -10.03
C THR A 184 -12.75 -16.26 -11.20
N TYR A 185 -13.96 -15.72 -11.26
CA TYR A 185 -14.39 -14.79 -12.29
C TYR A 185 -13.50 -13.52 -12.30
N VAL A 186 -13.31 -12.89 -11.14
CA VAL A 186 -12.45 -11.70 -10.97
C VAL A 186 -11.01 -12.01 -11.39
N THR A 187 -10.48 -13.16 -11.01
CA THR A 187 -9.13 -13.60 -11.39
C THR A 187 -9.00 -13.76 -12.91
N ASN A 188 -9.98 -14.34 -13.56
CA ASN A 188 -10.00 -14.51 -15.02
C ASN A 188 -10.07 -13.15 -15.74
N GLN A 189 -10.91 -12.24 -15.26
CA GLN A 189 -11.00 -10.87 -15.80
C GLN A 189 -9.69 -10.09 -15.63
N TYR A 190 -9.02 -10.23 -14.48
CA TYR A 190 -7.70 -9.62 -14.27
C TYR A 190 -6.64 -10.15 -15.23
N ASN A 191 -6.66 -11.45 -15.53
CA ASN A 191 -5.71 -12.09 -16.43
C ASN A 191 -6.08 -11.96 -17.92
N SER A 192 -7.26 -11.43 -18.25
CA SER A 192 -7.68 -11.17 -19.62
C SER A 192 -7.02 -9.92 -20.23
N GLU A 193 -7.33 -9.64 -21.49
CA GLU A 193 -6.88 -8.43 -22.19
C GLU A 193 -7.66 -7.17 -21.78
N ASP A 194 -8.78 -7.32 -21.05
CA ASP A 194 -9.69 -6.21 -20.72
C ASP A 194 -9.14 -5.25 -19.66
N GLY A 195 -8.11 -5.67 -18.90
CA GLY A 195 -7.43 -4.79 -17.97
C GLY A 195 -8.24 -4.43 -16.73
N LEU A 196 -8.81 -5.43 -16.04
CA LEU A 196 -9.58 -5.22 -14.82
C LEU A 196 -8.78 -4.47 -13.75
N MET A 197 -9.35 -3.35 -13.27
CA MET A 197 -8.76 -2.46 -12.28
C MET A 197 -9.58 -2.37 -11.01
N PHE A 198 -10.90 -2.34 -11.16
CA PHE A 198 -11.84 -2.07 -10.08
C PHE A 198 -12.92 -3.12 -10.02
N LEU A 199 -13.25 -3.56 -8.83
CA LEU A 199 -14.44 -4.36 -8.53
C LEU A 199 -15.33 -3.58 -7.57
N LEU A 200 -16.57 -3.34 -7.98
CA LEU A 200 -17.61 -2.79 -7.12
C LEU A 200 -18.68 -3.87 -6.86
N ILE A 201 -18.89 -4.19 -5.59
CA ILE A 201 -19.88 -5.18 -5.15
C ILE A 201 -21.14 -4.43 -4.67
N ILE A 202 -22.30 -4.81 -5.20
CA ILE A 202 -23.59 -4.20 -4.86
C ILE A 202 -24.47 -5.22 -4.15
N GLY A 203 -24.69 -4.97 -2.88
CA GLY A 203 -25.39 -5.83 -1.93
C GLY A 203 -24.60 -6.00 -0.64
N ASP A 204 -25.25 -6.42 0.43
CA ASP A 204 -24.57 -6.72 1.69
C ASP A 204 -23.97 -8.14 1.71
N GLY A 205 -23.37 -8.54 2.82
CA GLY A 205 -22.76 -9.86 2.99
C GLY A 205 -23.74 -11.04 2.92
N GLN A 206 -25.06 -10.80 3.02
CA GLN A 206 -26.08 -11.85 2.84
C GLN A 206 -26.38 -12.06 1.36
N HIS A 207 -26.30 -11.01 0.55
CA HIS A 207 -26.53 -11.07 -0.89
C HIS A 207 -25.29 -11.60 -1.64
N ILE A 208 -24.13 -11.04 -1.32
CA ILE A 208 -22.84 -11.43 -1.91
C ILE A 208 -21.84 -11.62 -0.76
N PRO A 209 -21.65 -12.85 -0.28
CA PRO A 209 -20.79 -13.12 0.86
C PRO A 209 -19.34 -12.66 0.62
N PRO A 210 -18.68 -12.03 1.61
CA PRO A 210 -17.25 -11.73 1.53
C PRO A 210 -16.43 -13.03 1.51
N LEU A 211 -15.18 -12.94 1.11
CA LEU A 211 -14.21 -14.02 1.34
C LEU A 211 -13.71 -13.98 2.78
N TYR A 212 -13.35 -15.14 3.31
CA TYR A 212 -12.72 -15.23 4.63
C TYR A 212 -11.19 -15.19 4.49
N LYS A 213 -10.55 -14.18 5.11
CA LYS A 213 -9.10 -14.06 5.22
C LYS A 213 -8.76 -13.42 6.57
N SER A 214 -8.60 -14.21 7.62
CA SER A 214 -8.47 -13.73 9.02
C SER A 214 -9.65 -12.86 9.49
N GLY A 215 -10.83 -13.11 8.90
CA GLY A 215 -12.07 -12.37 9.04
C GLY A 215 -12.75 -12.17 7.68
N ASP A 216 -13.95 -11.63 7.68
CA ASP A 216 -14.66 -11.25 6.45
C ASP A 216 -13.92 -10.17 5.71
N SER A 217 -13.66 -10.39 4.42
CA SER A 217 -12.82 -9.49 3.62
C SER A 217 -13.29 -9.41 2.17
N ASP A 218 -13.84 -8.28 1.78
CA ASP A 218 -14.11 -7.97 0.37
C ASP A 218 -12.82 -7.73 -0.40
N ALA A 219 -11.82 -7.11 0.23
CA ALA A 219 -10.52 -6.87 -0.38
C ALA A 219 -9.85 -8.17 -0.87
N ALA A 220 -10.15 -9.32 -0.24
CA ALA A 220 -9.62 -10.61 -0.64
C ALA A 220 -10.01 -11.03 -2.07
N TYR A 221 -11.10 -10.48 -2.63
CA TYR A 221 -11.43 -10.66 -4.05
C TYR A 221 -10.35 -10.06 -4.97
N GLY A 222 -9.67 -9.00 -4.53
CA GLY A 222 -8.61 -8.32 -5.27
C GLY A 222 -7.21 -8.90 -5.09
N HIS A 223 -6.97 -9.81 -4.12
CA HIS A 223 -5.67 -10.46 -3.90
C HIS A 223 -5.52 -11.65 -4.85
N ILE A 224 -4.95 -11.46 -6.03
CA ILE A 224 -5.00 -12.44 -7.13
C ILE A 224 -3.69 -13.20 -7.28
N VAL A 225 -2.56 -12.54 -7.20
CA VAL A 225 -1.25 -13.11 -7.46
C VAL A 225 -0.55 -13.47 -6.15
N GLY A 226 -0.02 -14.69 -6.07
CA GLY A 226 0.70 -15.13 -4.88
C GLY A 226 -0.20 -15.45 -3.70
N THR A 227 0.35 -15.34 -2.49
CA THR A 227 -0.33 -15.62 -1.22
C THR A 227 -0.32 -14.42 -0.27
N ASP A 228 0.19 -13.30 -0.73
CA ASP A 228 0.28 -12.06 0.04
C ASP A 228 -1.09 -11.35 0.16
N SER A 229 -1.08 -10.13 0.69
CA SER A 229 -2.27 -9.31 0.86
C SER A 229 -2.18 -8.00 0.07
N TYR A 230 -1.32 -7.96 -0.95
CA TYR A 230 -1.28 -6.84 -1.87
C TYR A 230 -2.33 -7.02 -2.96
N ALA A 231 -3.17 -5.99 -3.12
CA ALA A 231 -4.28 -6.07 -4.06
C ALA A 231 -3.84 -5.76 -5.50
N GLU A 232 -4.21 -6.62 -6.43
CA GLU A 232 -4.10 -6.38 -7.87
C GLU A 232 -5.32 -5.68 -8.43
N VAL A 233 -6.48 -5.84 -7.79
CA VAL A 233 -7.74 -5.19 -8.14
C VAL A 233 -8.25 -4.43 -6.91
N ILE A 234 -8.62 -3.16 -7.11
CA ILE A 234 -9.22 -2.35 -6.04
C ILE A 234 -10.67 -2.76 -5.87
N VAL A 235 -11.04 -3.14 -4.66
CA VAL A 235 -12.38 -3.63 -4.33
C VAL A 235 -13.11 -2.65 -3.43
N GLY A 236 -14.38 -2.35 -3.78
CA GLY A 236 -15.33 -1.60 -2.97
C GLY A 236 -16.68 -2.34 -2.88
N ARG A 237 -17.45 -2.02 -1.84
CA ARG A 237 -18.84 -2.47 -1.67
C ARG A 237 -19.75 -1.28 -1.42
#